data_b8fa2c624f81a92026b3499c3d48f086
#
_entry.id   b8fa2c624f81a92026b3499c3d48f086
#
_cell.length_a   1.000
_cell.length_b   1.000
_cell.length_c   1.000
_cell.angle_alpha   90.00
_cell.angle_beta   90.00
_cell.angle_gamma   90.00
#
_symmetry.space_group_name_H-M   'P 1'
#
loop_
_entity.id
_entity.type
_entity.pdbx_description
1 polymer ?
#
loop_
_entity_poly.entity_id
_entity_poly.type
_entity_poly.pdbx_seq_one_letter_code
_entity_poly.pdbx_strand_id
1 'polypeptide(L)'
;MKELKFSKLLGFPTLSLLFLSNTVCLDEHDRKPMSQVKPGGEKISDLTIDNPNVIIIYSDDQGIGDLGVYGGKNIYTPHTDRLAERGVLFTQMYAPSSICSPSRAGLLTGRYPQRAGMPGNAAPPPLTGIDDGNGYPGLPSDQPSMGKILSNAGYKTAMIGKWHLGYNSGNRPDDHGFDYWFGHIGGVIDNYSHFFHWSGPTRHDLWRNGERVYRPGEYFPDLMLEEAQNFIIAHKDRPFFIYYSLNTPHWPYQGDPHWIEQYQDIHISYPRDIYGAFVSAQDERIGKLLATLEQLQLIDNTIIIFQSDNGHSVEERAHFGGGNAGIYRGAKRGLFEGGIRVPSIICWPGVIPENEIRNQMVHGIDWLPTLLELLGLDYPMEKLDGKSITGIIQSDLAESPHEVLFWERTYRNQWVVRKGPWKLYANAIDHPGMHELSQQDRELFLANLDEDPGETINLVNDFPDIVENLKALYMQWKKSLQR
;
A
#
# COMPACT_ATOMS: atom_id res chain seq x y z
N MET A 1 20.10 -13.90 64.20
CA MET A 1 21.47 -14.16 64.71
C MET A 1 22.38 -14.44 63.53
N LYS A 2 23.40 -13.70 63.46
CA LYS A 2 24.65 -13.62 62.71
C LYS A 2 24.62 -12.79 61.47
N GLU A 3 24.99 -11.53 61.73
CA GLU A 3 25.69 -10.65 60.77
C GLU A 3 27.04 -11.30 60.36
N LEU A 4 27.43 -11.06 59.10
CA LEU A 4 28.85 -11.09 58.76
C LEU A 4 29.13 -9.93 57.80
N LYS A 5 29.79 -8.90 58.39
CA LYS A 5 30.52 -7.86 57.68
C LYS A 5 31.76 -8.45 57.05
N PHE A 6 32.07 -8.09 55.81
CA PHE A 6 33.45 -7.99 55.35
C PHE A 6 33.65 -6.78 54.45
N SER A 7 34.63 -6.01 54.85
CA SER A 7 35.10 -4.77 54.28
C SER A 7 36.31 -5.00 53.37
N LYS A 8 36.52 -4.02 52.51
CA LYS A 8 37.77 -3.46 51.99
C LYS A 8 38.22 -3.82 50.56
N LEU A 9 38.19 -2.79 49.77
CA LEU A 9 39.28 -2.14 49.00
C LEU A 9 39.92 -2.96 47.86
N LEU A 10 39.69 -2.46 46.66
CA LEU A 10 40.77 -2.18 45.71
C LEU A 10 40.29 -1.13 44.71
N GLY A 11 40.98 0.00 44.67
CA GLY A 11 40.71 1.11 43.74
C GLY A 11 41.21 0.82 42.35
N PHE A 12 40.44 1.26 41.37
CA PHE A 12 40.88 1.41 39.98
C PHE A 12 40.72 2.86 39.54
N PRO A 13 41.64 3.38 38.71
CA PRO A 13 41.71 4.79 38.38
C PRO A 13 40.61 5.21 37.44
N THR A 14 40.04 6.38 37.69
CA THR A 14 39.17 7.13 36.81
C THR A 14 39.85 7.47 35.48
N LEU A 15 39.43 6.84 34.39
CA LEU A 15 39.80 7.26 33.06
C LEU A 15 38.78 8.31 32.60
N SER A 16 39.20 9.57 32.63
CA SER A 16 38.42 10.69 32.09
C SER A 16 38.43 10.59 30.56
N LEU A 17 37.32 10.17 29.97
CA LEU A 17 37.08 10.34 28.52
C LEU A 17 36.64 11.79 28.27
N LEU A 18 37.53 12.55 27.65
CA LEU A 18 37.23 13.83 27.04
C LEU A 18 36.31 13.58 25.85
N PHE A 19 35.04 13.96 25.96
CA PHE A 19 34.18 14.13 24.83
C PHE A 19 34.60 15.43 24.11
N LEU A 20 35.28 15.28 22.97
CA LEU A 20 35.43 16.35 22.01
C LEU A 20 34.10 16.48 21.24
N SER A 21 33.32 17.48 21.63
CA SER A 21 32.18 17.95 20.85
C SER A 21 32.70 18.66 19.59
N ASN A 22 32.72 17.97 18.47
CA ASN A 22 32.83 18.61 17.16
C ASN A 22 31.51 19.26 16.81
N THR A 23 31.32 20.49 17.25
CA THR A 23 30.31 21.39 16.73
C THR A 23 30.80 21.86 15.36
N VAL A 24 30.30 21.26 14.29
CA VAL A 24 30.47 21.81 12.95
C VAL A 24 29.53 23.01 12.84
N CYS A 25 30.08 24.21 12.97
CA CYS A 25 29.41 25.43 12.52
C CYS A 25 29.30 25.34 10.99
N LEU A 26 28.09 25.15 10.47
CA LEU A 26 27.80 25.36 9.07
C LEU A 26 27.67 26.88 8.86
N ASP A 27 28.58 27.41 8.09
CA ASP A 27 28.58 28.78 7.63
C ASP A 27 27.30 29.12 6.83
N GLU A 28 26.58 30.17 7.24
CA GLU A 28 25.34 30.66 6.65
C GLU A 28 25.55 31.42 5.33
N HIS A 29 26.66 31.24 4.62
CA HIS A 29 27.04 32.09 3.48
C HIS A 29 27.23 31.38 2.15
N ASP A 30 26.35 30.45 1.77
CA ASP A 30 26.27 30.01 0.37
C ASP A 30 24.83 29.56 -0.03
N ARG A 31 23.84 30.38 0.33
CA ARG A 31 22.52 30.29 -0.33
C ARG A 31 22.58 31.13 -1.61
N LYS A 32 22.81 30.46 -2.74
CA LYS A 32 22.49 31.05 -4.05
C LYS A 32 21.00 31.42 -4.05
N PRO A 33 20.62 32.65 -4.54
CA PRO A 33 19.22 33.02 -4.65
C PRO A 33 18.51 32.04 -5.60
N MET A 34 17.36 31.50 -5.17
CA MET A 34 16.46 30.71 -6.00
C MET A 34 16.23 31.49 -7.32
N SER A 35 16.70 30.90 -8.41
CA SER A 35 16.34 31.35 -9.75
C SER A 35 14.83 31.24 -9.88
N GLN A 36 14.17 32.33 -10.24
CA GLN A 36 12.75 32.38 -10.54
C GLN A 36 12.45 31.32 -11.63
N VAL A 37 11.73 30.27 -11.25
CA VAL A 37 11.16 29.31 -12.20
C VAL A 37 10.10 30.09 -12.99
N LYS A 38 10.29 30.18 -14.29
CA LYS A 38 9.30 30.79 -15.19
C LYS A 38 8.04 29.93 -15.16
N PRO A 39 6.83 30.54 -15.13
CA PRO A 39 5.59 29.77 -15.30
C PRO A 39 5.47 29.33 -16.77
N GLY A 40 5.75 28.07 -17.03
CA GLY A 40 5.71 27.43 -18.33
C GLY A 40 6.40 26.08 -18.20
N GLY A 41 5.83 25.18 -17.37
CA GLY A 41 6.34 23.82 -17.25
C GLY A 41 6.17 23.09 -18.58
N GLU A 42 7.27 22.61 -19.13
CA GLU A 42 7.25 21.60 -20.19
C GLU A 42 6.41 20.43 -19.68
N LYS A 43 5.50 19.93 -20.54
CA LYS A 43 4.73 18.72 -20.19
C LYS A 43 5.70 17.56 -20.09
N ILE A 44 5.48 16.62 -19.15
CA ILE A 44 6.28 15.38 -19.04
C ILE A 44 6.38 14.67 -20.37
N SER A 45 5.32 14.73 -21.22
CA SER A 45 5.28 14.19 -22.59
C SER A 45 6.36 14.72 -23.53
N ASP A 46 7.02 15.84 -23.18
CA ASP A 46 8.05 16.46 -24.03
C ASP A 46 9.48 16.03 -23.63
N LEU A 47 9.60 15.25 -22.55
CA LEU A 47 10.85 14.63 -22.12
C LEU A 47 11.02 13.33 -22.89
N THR A 48 11.98 13.26 -23.82
CA THR A 48 12.39 12.02 -24.49
C THR A 48 13.21 11.15 -23.52
N ILE A 49 12.57 10.63 -22.48
CA ILE A 49 13.17 9.61 -21.61
C ILE A 49 12.81 8.26 -22.23
N ASP A 50 13.81 7.52 -22.68
CA ASP A 50 13.62 6.22 -23.31
C ASP A 50 13.02 5.22 -22.30
N ASN A 51 11.72 4.91 -22.46
CA ASN A 51 11.00 3.83 -21.80
C ASN A 51 11.45 3.54 -20.35
N PRO A 52 11.05 4.34 -19.36
CA PRO A 52 11.48 4.14 -17.96
C PRO A 52 11.02 2.80 -17.42
N ASN A 53 11.79 2.23 -16.50
CA ASN A 53 11.33 1.08 -15.72
C ASN A 53 10.20 1.49 -14.78
N VAL A 54 9.39 0.51 -14.38
CA VAL A 54 8.30 0.72 -13.43
C VAL A 54 8.39 -0.31 -12.31
N ILE A 55 8.36 0.14 -11.07
CA ILE A 55 8.24 -0.72 -9.88
C ILE A 55 7.06 -0.23 -9.04
N ILE A 56 6.09 -1.10 -8.80
CA ILE A 56 5.02 -0.85 -7.83
C ILE A 56 5.32 -1.68 -6.59
N ILE A 57 5.66 -1.02 -5.49
CA ILE A 57 5.83 -1.60 -4.16
C ILE A 57 4.48 -1.53 -3.46
N TYR A 58 3.81 -2.67 -3.31
CA TYR A 58 2.45 -2.73 -2.82
C TYR A 58 2.40 -3.48 -1.50
N SER A 59 2.33 -2.75 -0.37
CA SER A 59 2.30 -3.34 0.97
C SER A 59 0.92 -3.91 1.31
N ASP A 60 0.86 -4.78 2.31
CA ASP A 60 -0.30 -5.57 2.69
C ASP A 60 -0.72 -5.25 4.13
N ASP A 61 -1.91 -4.68 4.32
CA ASP A 61 -2.45 -4.28 5.64
C ASP A 61 -1.63 -3.20 6.37
N GLN A 62 -1.03 -2.25 5.67
CA GLN A 62 -0.26 -1.18 6.31
C GLN A 62 -1.10 0.07 6.53
N GLY A 63 -1.18 0.52 7.79
CA GLY A 63 -1.88 1.76 8.14
C GLY A 63 -1.11 3.00 7.71
N ILE A 64 -1.83 4.08 7.39
CA ILE A 64 -1.20 5.35 6.99
C ILE A 64 -0.33 5.95 8.10
N GLY A 65 -0.68 5.76 9.37
CA GLY A 65 0.08 6.24 10.53
C GLY A 65 1.28 5.36 10.91
N ASP A 66 1.67 4.38 10.07
CA ASP A 66 2.79 3.49 10.34
C ASP A 66 4.11 3.97 9.70
N LEU A 67 4.07 4.96 8.80
CA LEU A 67 5.24 5.54 8.15
C LEU A 67 5.64 6.87 8.79
N GLY A 68 6.95 7.13 8.90
CA GLY A 68 7.50 8.36 9.46
C GLY A 68 7.00 9.60 8.73
N VAL A 69 6.96 9.60 7.41
CA VAL A 69 6.49 10.72 6.56
C VAL A 69 5.01 11.06 6.73
N TYR A 70 4.20 10.16 7.30
CA TYR A 70 2.82 10.42 7.69
C TYR A 70 2.65 10.70 9.20
N GLY A 71 3.76 10.94 9.91
CA GLY A 71 3.76 11.26 11.34
C GLY A 71 3.86 10.06 12.27
N GLY A 72 4.14 8.88 11.77
CA GLY A 72 4.48 7.68 12.56
C GLY A 72 5.76 7.92 13.36
N LYS A 73 5.72 7.70 14.70
CA LYS A 73 6.85 8.09 15.58
C LYS A 73 7.62 6.90 16.16
N ASN A 74 7.06 5.71 16.06
CA ASN A 74 7.57 4.54 16.78
C ASN A 74 7.83 3.33 15.90
N ILE A 75 7.89 3.52 14.59
CA ILE A 75 8.32 2.52 13.62
C ILE A 75 9.38 3.17 12.71
N TYR A 76 10.46 2.45 12.46
CA TYR A 76 11.55 2.91 11.60
C TYR A 76 11.24 2.57 10.14
N THR A 77 11.08 3.62 9.30
CA THR A 77 10.77 3.49 7.87
C THR A 77 11.62 4.42 7.00
N PRO A 78 12.95 4.55 7.25
CA PRO A 78 13.77 5.56 6.61
C PRO A 78 13.88 5.41 5.09
N HIS A 79 13.73 4.21 4.55
CA HIS A 79 13.86 3.98 3.11
C HIS A 79 12.58 4.35 2.35
N THR A 80 11.41 4.04 2.92
CA THR A 80 10.12 4.48 2.39
C THR A 80 9.94 5.99 2.58
N ASP A 81 10.39 6.54 3.71
CA ASP A 81 10.38 7.99 3.96
C ASP A 81 11.25 8.73 2.93
N ARG A 82 12.43 8.19 2.59
CA ARG A 82 13.30 8.74 1.54
C ARG A 82 12.66 8.72 0.14
N LEU A 83 11.78 7.77 -0.16
CA LEU A 83 11.00 7.83 -1.42
C LEU A 83 10.11 9.07 -1.49
N ALA A 84 9.48 9.45 -0.36
CA ALA A 84 8.67 10.66 -0.30
C ALA A 84 9.51 11.95 -0.42
N GLU A 85 10.72 11.96 0.19
CA GLU A 85 11.67 13.08 0.03
C GLU A 85 12.09 13.26 -1.43
N ARG A 86 12.16 12.19 -2.23
CA ARG A 86 12.56 12.19 -3.64
C ARG A 86 11.39 12.15 -4.60
N GLY A 87 10.18 12.45 -4.13
CA GLY A 87 8.99 12.35 -4.95
C GLY A 87 7.79 13.09 -4.37
N VAL A 88 6.61 12.55 -4.64
CA VAL A 88 5.31 13.10 -4.26
C VAL A 88 4.59 12.16 -3.33
N LEU A 89 4.20 12.68 -2.16
CA LEU A 89 3.39 12.00 -1.15
C LEU A 89 1.93 12.42 -1.29
N PHE A 90 1.00 11.46 -1.24
CA PHE A 90 -0.44 11.71 -1.29
C PHE A 90 -1.07 11.57 0.09
N THR A 91 -1.72 12.59 0.61
CA THR A 91 -2.42 12.55 1.90
C THR A 91 -3.84 12.00 1.78
N GLN A 92 -4.42 11.98 0.57
CA GLN A 92 -5.77 11.48 0.30
C GLN A 92 -5.79 10.44 -0.83
N MET A 93 -4.87 9.45 -0.76
CA MET A 93 -4.94 8.26 -1.60
C MET A 93 -5.90 7.25 -0.99
N TYR A 94 -6.84 6.79 -1.82
CA TYR A 94 -7.83 5.79 -1.41
C TYR A 94 -7.57 4.44 -2.07
N ALA A 95 -7.52 3.40 -1.25
CA ALA A 95 -7.49 2.03 -1.74
C ALA A 95 -8.80 1.67 -2.47
N PRO A 96 -8.75 0.85 -3.52
CA PRO A 96 -9.95 0.40 -4.23
C PRO A 96 -10.94 -0.36 -3.37
N SER A 97 -10.51 -0.93 -2.26
CA SER A 97 -11.34 -1.61 -1.28
C SER A 97 -10.68 -1.61 0.09
N SER A 98 -11.41 -1.96 1.14
CA SER A 98 -10.87 -2.19 2.48
C SER A 98 -10.39 -3.63 2.71
N ILE A 99 -10.19 -4.42 1.63
CA ILE A 99 -9.65 -5.79 1.66
C ILE A 99 -8.79 -6.10 0.44
N CYS A 100 -7.91 -7.08 0.57
CA CYS A 100 -6.78 -7.34 -0.32
C CYS A 100 -7.15 -7.58 -1.80
N SER A 101 -7.87 -8.68 -2.13
CA SER A 101 -8.09 -9.05 -3.56
C SER A 101 -8.80 -7.97 -4.36
N PRO A 102 -9.89 -7.35 -3.88
CA PRO A 102 -10.52 -6.25 -4.60
C PRO A 102 -9.59 -5.06 -4.82
N SER A 103 -8.77 -4.70 -3.82
CA SER A 103 -7.81 -3.59 -3.97
C SER A 103 -6.75 -3.91 -5.03
N ARG A 104 -6.19 -5.12 -5.00
CA ARG A 104 -5.20 -5.58 -5.99
C ARG A 104 -5.80 -5.66 -7.40
N ALA A 105 -7.05 -6.11 -7.52
CA ALA A 105 -7.78 -6.10 -8.79
C ALA A 105 -7.98 -4.67 -9.30
N GLY A 106 -8.40 -3.76 -8.44
CA GLY A 106 -8.59 -2.35 -8.80
C GLY A 106 -7.29 -1.69 -9.30
N LEU A 107 -6.19 -1.87 -8.57
CA LEU A 107 -4.86 -1.38 -8.94
C LEU A 107 -4.46 -1.86 -10.34
N LEU A 108 -4.48 -3.19 -10.55
CA LEU A 108 -3.96 -3.80 -11.78
C LEU A 108 -4.86 -3.56 -13.00
N THR A 109 -6.16 -3.34 -12.80
CA THR A 109 -7.11 -3.18 -13.90
C THR A 109 -7.50 -1.74 -14.20
N GLY A 110 -7.24 -0.80 -13.27
CA GLY A 110 -7.74 0.58 -13.39
C GLY A 110 -9.27 0.67 -13.30
N ARG A 111 -9.94 -0.33 -12.73
CA ARG A 111 -11.39 -0.44 -12.61
C ARG A 111 -11.85 -0.58 -11.18
N TYR A 112 -13.06 -0.12 -10.88
CA TYR A 112 -13.69 -0.52 -9.62
C TYR A 112 -13.72 -2.06 -9.49
N PRO A 113 -13.46 -2.61 -8.30
CA PRO A 113 -13.41 -4.07 -8.09
C PRO A 113 -14.65 -4.81 -8.57
N GLN A 114 -15.83 -4.19 -8.47
CA GLN A 114 -17.11 -4.74 -8.94
C GLN A 114 -17.11 -4.91 -10.47
N ARG A 115 -16.58 -3.93 -11.20
CA ARG A 115 -16.47 -3.99 -12.67
C ARG A 115 -15.35 -4.92 -13.12
N ALA A 116 -14.29 -5.04 -12.31
CA ALA A 116 -13.22 -5.99 -12.54
C ALA A 116 -13.62 -7.46 -12.23
N GLY A 117 -14.84 -7.70 -11.74
CA GLY A 117 -15.31 -9.04 -11.38
C GLY A 117 -14.76 -9.57 -10.05
N MET A 118 -14.17 -8.69 -9.22
CA MET A 118 -13.53 -9.04 -7.94
C MET A 118 -14.10 -8.22 -6.76
N PRO A 119 -15.39 -8.30 -6.46
CA PRO A 119 -15.98 -7.53 -5.36
C PRO A 119 -15.65 -8.08 -3.96
N GLY A 120 -14.97 -9.22 -3.87
CA GLY A 120 -14.53 -9.88 -2.64
C GLY A 120 -13.22 -10.64 -2.84
N ASN A 121 -12.70 -11.24 -1.76
CA ASN A 121 -11.44 -11.97 -1.81
C ASN A 121 -11.51 -13.26 -2.63
N ALA A 122 -10.45 -13.55 -3.35
CA ALA A 122 -10.26 -14.82 -4.01
C ALA A 122 -10.09 -15.97 -2.97
N ALA A 123 -10.70 -17.13 -3.22
CA ALA A 123 -10.56 -18.31 -2.40
C ALA A 123 -10.33 -19.57 -3.27
N PRO A 124 -9.56 -20.56 -2.75
CA PRO A 124 -9.37 -21.80 -3.48
C PRO A 124 -10.65 -22.64 -3.48
N PRO A 125 -10.90 -23.47 -4.50
CA PRO A 125 -11.93 -24.50 -4.43
C PRO A 125 -11.66 -25.48 -3.26
N PRO A 126 -12.68 -25.97 -2.52
CA PRO A 126 -14.12 -25.73 -2.71
C PRO A 126 -14.68 -24.52 -1.98
N LEU A 127 -13.85 -23.61 -1.49
CA LEU A 127 -14.27 -22.45 -0.70
C LEU A 127 -14.86 -21.32 -1.57
N THR A 128 -14.85 -21.48 -2.89
CA THR A 128 -15.51 -20.55 -3.82
C THR A 128 -17.02 -20.54 -3.62
N GLY A 129 -17.62 -19.34 -3.58
CA GLY A 129 -19.05 -19.17 -3.36
C GLY A 129 -19.47 -19.00 -1.89
N ILE A 130 -18.53 -18.94 -0.95
CA ILE A 130 -18.80 -18.60 0.45
C ILE A 130 -18.96 -17.08 0.57
N ASP A 131 -20.12 -16.65 1.01
CA ASP A 131 -20.48 -15.23 1.13
C ASP A 131 -20.01 -14.61 2.47
N ASP A 132 -18.72 -14.67 2.74
CA ASP A 132 -18.05 -13.98 3.86
C ASP A 132 -17.09 -12.88 3.38
N GLY A 133 -17.17 -12.52 2.09
CA GLY A 133 -16.18 -11.68 1.40
C GLY A 133 -14.96 -12.47 0.92
N ASN A 134 -14.94 -13.79 1.08
CA ASN A 134 -14.01 -14.74 0.53
C ASN A 134 -14.79 -15.71 -0.35
N GLY A 135 -14.41 -15.94 -1.59
CA GLY A 135 -15.11 -16.97 -2.36
C GLY A 135 -15.22 -16.69 -3.84
N TYR A 136 -14.52 -15.70 -4.32
CA TYR A 136 -14.44 -15.45 -5.75
C TYR A 136 -13.37 -16.34 -6.40
N PRO A 137 -13.61 -16.83 -7.63
CA PRO A 137 -12.66 -17.74 -8.30
C PRO A 137 -11.33 -17.04 -8.64
N GLY A 138 -11.35 -15.72 -8.85
CA GLY A 138 -10.20 -14.91 -9.17
C GLY A 138 -10.50 -13.84 -10.21
N LEU A 139 -9.50 -13.03 -10.51
CA LEU A 139 -9.59 -11.97 -11.53
C LEU A 139 -9.78 -12.62 -12.90
N PRO A 140 -10.87 -12.31 -13.61
CA PRO A 140 -11.09 -12.85 -14.96
C PRO A 140 -9.98 -12.42 -15.92
N SER A 141 -9.52 -13.36 -16.74
CA SER A 141 -8.41 -13.10 -17.68
C SER A 141 -8.73 -12.17 -18.85
N ASP A 142 -10.00 -11.87 -19.08
CA ASP A 142 -10.47 -10.89 -20.08
C ASP A 142 -10.41 -9.43 -19.60
N GLN A 143 -10.16 -9.23 -18.30
CA GLN A 143 -10.02 -7.88 -17.76
C GLN A 143 -8.73 -7.21 -18.26
N PRO A 144 -8.73 -5.86 -18.43
CA PRO A 144 -7.48 -5.13 -18.60
C PRO A 144 -6.55 -5.47 -17.44
N SER A 145 -5.27 -5.56 -17.73
CA SER A 145 -4.26 -5.85 -16.72
C SER A 145 -3.00 -5.05 -17.02
N MET A 146 -2.49 -4.38 -16.03
CA MET A 146 -1.25 -3.62 -16.12
C MET A 146 -0.10 -4.50 -16.68
N GLY A 147 0.00 -5.76 -16.21
CA GLY A 147 0.97 -6.72 -16.75
C GLY A 147 0.81 -6.97 -18.25
N LYS A 148 -0.42 -7.24 -18.74
CA LYS A 148 -0.67 -7.46 -20.17
C LYS A 148 -0.38 -6.22 -21.02
N ILE A 149 -0.80 -5.06 -20.55
CA ILE A 149 -0.63 -3.81 -21.31
C ILE A 149 0.84 -3.48 -21.45
N LEU A 150 1.61 -3.56 -20.36
CA LEU A 150 3.04 -3.26 -20.38
C LEU A 150 3.85 -4.35 -21.11
N SER A 151 3.51 -5.63 -20.96
CA SER A 151 4.13 -6.71 -21.75
C SER A 151 3.93 -6.50 -23.25
N ASN A 152 2.70 -6.13 -23.68
CA ASN A 152 2.42 -5.80 -25.08
C ASN A 152 3.17 -4.55 -25.58
N ALA A 153 3.51 -3.62 -24.68
CA ALA A 153 4.35 -2.46 -24.97
C ALA A 153 5.85 -2.77 -24.96
N GLY A 154 6.25 -4.04 -24.79
CA GLY A 154 7.64 -4.48 -24.86
C GLY A 154 8.40 -4.52 -23.53
N TYR A 155 7.73 -4.24 -22.43
CA TYR A 155 8.30 -4.37 -21.08
C TYR A 155 8.49 -5.84 -20.72
N LYS A 156 9.60 -6.13 -20.02
CA LYS A 156 9.72 -7.37 -19.26
C LYS A 156 8.97 -7.25 -17.94
N THR A 157 8.07 -8.18 -17.67
CA THR A 157 7.10 -8.05 -16.58
C THR A 157 7.32 -9.12 -15.51
N ALA A 158 7.34 -8.69 -14.24
CA ALA A 158 7.44 -9.61 -13.11
C ALA A 158 6.38 -9.31 -12.04
N MET A 159 5.79 -10.37 -11.46
CA MET A 159 5.05 -10.32 -10.21
C MET A 159 5.84 -11.05 -9.14
N ILE A 160 6.18 -10.37 -8.05
CA ILE A 160 6.99 -10.95 -6.97
C ILE A 160 6.28 -10.71 -5.65
N GLY A 161 5.91 -11.79 -4.97
CA GLY A 161 5.25 -11.78 -3.67
C GLY A 161 3.82 -12.33 -3.66
N LYS A 162 2.88 -11.58 -3.06
CA LYS A 162 1.48 -11.96 -2.89
C LYS A 162 0.65 -11.70 -4.15
N TRP A 163 0.03 -12.75 -4.70
CA TRP A 163 -0.91 -12.59 -5.81
C TRP A 163 -2.35 -12.29 -5.34
N HIS A 164 -2.96 -13.22 -4.66
CA HIS A 164 -4.32 -13.16 -4.09
C HIS A 164 -5.43 -12.78 -5.06
N LEU A 165 -5.28 -13.07 -6.36
CA LEU A 165 -6.25 -12.79 -7.41
C LEU A 165 -6.74 -14.05 -8.15
N GLY A 166 -6.54 -15.22 -7.55
CA GLY A 166 -7.08 -16.48 -8.03
C GLY A 166 -6.07 -17.62 -8.02
N TYR A 167 -6.59 -18.85 -7.97
CA TYR A 167 -5.82 -20.08 -7.76
C TYR A 167 -5.73 -20.94 -9.02
N ASN A 168 -6.72 -20.82 -9.90
CA ASN A 168 -6.87 -21.67 -11.07
C ASN A 168 -6.15 -21.10 -12.30
N SER A 169 -5.92 -21.96 -13.28
CA SER A 169 -5.56 -21.49 -14.63
C SER A 169 -6.63 -20.51 -15.15
N GLY A 170 -6.21 -19.43 -15.78
CA GLY A 170 -7.04 -18.31 -16.18
C GLY A 170 -7.07 -17.15 -15.15
N ASN A 171 -6.54 -17.37 -13.92
CA ASN A 171 -6.51 -16.35 -12.87
C ASN A 171 -5.12 -16.18 -12.24
N ARG A 172 -4.07 -16.78 -12.79
CA ARG A 172 -2.69 -16.72 -12.29
C ARG A 172 -1.94 -15.50 -12.85
N PRO A 173 -0.79 -15.14 -12.31
CA PRO A 173 -0.01 -14.00 -12.81
C PRO A 173 0.33 -14.09 -14.31
N ASP A 174 0.69 -15.26 -14.80
CA ASP A 174 0.98 -15.51 -16.22
C ASP A 174 -0.24 -15.28 -17.12
N ASP A 175 -1.45 -15.60 -16.67
CA ASP A 175 -2.70 -15.29 -17.38
C ASP A 175 -2.98 -13.78 -17.47
N HIS A 176 -2.29 -12.98 -16.65
CA HIS A 176 -2.42 -11.51 -16.57
C HIS A 176 -1.20 -10.76 -17.12
N GLY A 177 -0.32 -11.45 -17.86
CA GLY A 177 0.77 -10.85 -18.63
C GLY A 177 2.05 -10.61 -17.85
N PHE A 178 2.29 -11.38 -16.79
CA PHE A 178 3.58 -11.40 -16.13
C PHE A 178 4.45 -12.51 -16.73
N ASP A 179 5.56 -12.13 -17.39
CA ASP A 179 6.54 -13.05 -17.99
C ASP A 179 7.24 -13.92 -16.95
N TYR A 180 7.37 -13.37 -15.76
CA TYR A 180 7.99 -14.01 -14.60
C TYR A 180 7.12 -13.80 -13.35
N TRP A 181 7.01 -14.81 -12.51
CA TRP A 181 6.42 -14.62 -11.20
C TRP A 181 6.99 -15.55 -10.14
N PHE A 182 7.13 -15.02 -8.93
CA PHE A 182 7.58 -15.72 -7.74
C PHE A 182 6.76 -15.27 -6.54
N GLY A 183 6.26 -16.20 -5.74
CA GLY A 183 5.54 -15.87 -4.51
C GLY A 183 4.42 -16.83 -4.19
N HIS A 184 3.42 -16.34 -3.48
CA HIS A 184 2.27 -17.14 -3.07
C HIS A 184 0.97 -16.67 -3.75
N ILE A 185 0.10 -17.66 -4.03
CA ILE A 185 -1.18 -17.42 -4.70
C ILE A 185 -2.26 -17.01 -3.69
N GLY A 186 -2.16 -17.50 -2.46
CA GLY A 186 -3.12 -17.25 -1.39
C GLY A 186 -3.05 -15.86 -0.77
N GLY A 187 -3.95 -15.61 0.18
CA GLY A 187 -4.04 -14.32 0.87
C GLY A 187 -3.00 -14.14 1.96
N VAL A 188 -2.36 -15.20 2.43
CA VAL A 188 -1.40 -15.21 3.53
C VAL A 188 -0.45 -16.38 3.40
N ILE A 189 0.78 -16.21 3.91
CA ILE A 189 1.79 -17.28 3.96
C ILE A 189 2.56 -17.18 5.29
N ASP A 190 2.99 -18.31 5.84
CA ASP A 190 4.00 -18.33 6.88
C ASP A 190 5.36 -18.00 6.28
N ASN A 191 6.07 -17.03 6.86
CA ASN A 191 7.27 -16.45 6.24
C ASN A 191 8.51 -17.37 6.25
N TYR A 192 8.48 -18.49 6.96
CA TYR A 192 9.60 -19.43 7.06
C TYR A 192 9.27 -20.83 6.52
N SER A 193 8.06 -21.31 6.79
CA SER A 193 7.63 -22.63 6.30
C SER A 193 7.00 -22.57 4.91
N HIS A 194 6.54 -21.38 4.48
CA HIS A 194 5.85 -21.14 3.22
C HIS A 194 4.53 -21.92 3.07
N PHE A 195 3.90 -22.22 4.18
CA PHE A 195 2.61 -22.89 4.21
C PHE A 195 1.49 -21.92 4.54
N PHE A 196 0.36 -22.14 3.90
CA PHE A 196 -0.94 -21.61 4.31
C PHE A 196 -1.64 -22.62 5.21
N HIS A 197 -2.00 -22.25 6.44
CA HIS A 197 -2.63 -23.17 7.41
C HIS A 197 -3.66 -22.51 8.33
N TRP A 198 -4.13 -21.29 8.01
CA TRP A 198 -5.08 -20.56 8.87
C TRP A 198 -6.54 -20.84 8.57
N SER A 199 -6.87 -21.36 7.38
CA SER A 199 -8.22 -21.78 7.01
C SER A 199 -8.19 -22.82 5.90
N GLY A 200 -9.11 -23.77 5.95
CA GLY A 200 -9.11 -24.88 5.00
C GLY A 200 -7.91 -25.83 5.17
N PRO A 201 -7.65 -26.68 4.18
CA PRO A 201 -6.53 -27.61 4.22
C PRO A 201 -5.18 -26.88 4.23
N THR A 202 -4.28 -27.32 5.09
CA THR A 202 -2.88 -26.87 5.07
C THR A 202 -2.26 -27.20 3.72
N ARG A 203 -1.62 -26.21 3.11
CA ARG A 203 -0.98 -26.34 1.81
C ARG A 203 0.29 -25.51 1.71
N HIS A 204 1.29 -26.06 1.04
CA HIS A 204 2.47 -25.31 0.65
C HIS A 204 2.08 -24.34 -0.47
N ASP A 205 2.47 -23.05 -0.36
CA ASP A 205 2.02 -22.00 -1.27
C ASP A 205 3.16 -21.07 -1.76
N LEU A 206 4.35 -21.62 -1.96
CA LEU A 206 5.45 -20.92 -2.61
C LEU A 206 5.68 -21.47 -4.02
N TRP A 207 5.71 -20.56 -5.00
CA TRP A 207 5.71 -20.89 -6.42
C TRP A 207 6.70 -20.02 -7.21
N ARG A 208 7.22 -20.56 -8.31
CA ARG A 208 7.91 -19.83 -9.37
C ARG A 208 7.39 -20.28 -10.74
N ASN A 209 6.79 -19.37 -11.51
CA ASN A 209 6.25 -19.66 -12.85
C ASN A 209 5.37 -20.91 -12.93
N GLY A 210 4.51 -21.11 -11.93
CA GLY A 210 3.57 -22.26 -11.87
C GLY A 210 4.12 -23.53 -11.23
N GLU A 211 5.41 -23.59 -10.90
CA GLU A 211 6.03 -24.71 -10.22
C GLU A 211 6.25 -24.42 -8.74
N ARG A 212 6.08 -25.42 -7.88
CA ARG A 212 6.31 -25.26 -6.44
C ARG A 212 7.79 -25.17 -6.12
N VAL A 213 8.14 -24.21 -5.26
CA VAL A 213 9.50 -24.00 -4.77
C VAL A 213 9.56 -24.32 -3.28
N TYR A 214 10.55 -25.10 -2.86
CA TYR A 214 10.72 -25.50 -1.47
C TYR A 214 12.00 -24.89 -0.90
N ARG A 215 11.84 -23.88 -0.04
CA ARG A 215 12.92 -23.13 0.64
C ARG A 215 12.64 -23.04 2.15
N PRO A 216 12.39 -24.18 2.85
CA PRO A 216 11.96 -24.15 4.25
C PRO A 216 13.04 -23.54 5.16
N GLY A 217 12.61 -22.66 6.06
CA GLY A 217 13.50 -21.93 6.97
C GLY A 217 14.09 -20.64 6.41
N GLU A 218 13.97 -20.39 5.11
CA GLU A 218 14.39 -19.13 4.52
C GLU A 218 13.28 -18.08 4.63
N TYR A 219 13.64 -16.86 4.98
CA TYR A 219 12.70 -15.79 5.24
C TYR A 219 12.09 -15.26 3.94
N PHE A 220 10.77 -15.34 3.80
CA PHE A 220 10.09 -15.02 2.54
C PHE A 220 10.35 -13.60 2.02
N PRO A 221 10.40 -12.52 2.85
CA PRO A 221 10.79 -11.19 2.38
C PRO A 221 12.20 -11.13 1.79
N ASP A 222 13.16 -11.96 2.27
CA ASP A 222 14.49 -12.04 1.67
C ASP A 222 14.46 -12.76 0.32
N LEU A 223 13.67 -13.83 0.20
CA LEU A 223 13.46 -14.52 -1.07
C LEU A 223 12.84 -13.59 -2.13
N MET A 224 11.87 -12.78 -1.73
CA MET A 224 11.26 -11.79 -2.62
C MET A 224 12.29 -10.75 -3.10
N LEU A 225 13.16 -10.27 -2.20
CA LEU A 225 14.22 -9.35 -2.54
C LEU A 225 15.23 -9.98 -3.51
N GLU A 226 15.69 -11.20 -3.23
CA GLU A 226 16.60 -11.98 -4.10
C GLU A 226 16.03 -12.10 -5.53
N GLU A 227 14.76 -12.47 -5.65
CA GLU A 227 14.09 -12.63 -6.94
C GLU A 227 13.93 -11.30 -7.70
N ALA A 228 13.61 -10.21 -6.98
CA ALA A 228 13.52 -8.89 -7.59
C ALA A 228 14.88 -8.39 -8.09
N GLN A 229 15.92 -8.54 -7.29
CA GLN A 229 17.28 -8.17 -7.67
C GLN A 229 17.77 -8.98 -8.87
N ASN A 230 17.55 -10.29 -8.87
CA ASN A 230 17.92 -11.17 -10.00
C ASN A 230 17.17 -10.78 -11.28
N PHE A 231 15.87 -10.44 -11.17
CA PHE A 231 15.10 -10.01 -12.32
C PHE A 231 15.61 -8.67 -12.88
N ILE A 232 15.90 -7.69 -12.03
CA ILE A 232 16.47 -6.39 -12.44
C ILE A 232 17.81 -6.59 -13.13
N ILE A 233 18.72 -7.38 -12.56
CA ILE A 233 20.06 -7.65 -13.14
C ILE A 233 19.92 -8.31 -14.51
N ALA A 234 19.03 -9.28 -14.66
CA ALA A 234 18.80 -10.00 -15.92
C ALA A 234 18.20 -9.12 -17.02
N HIS A 235 17.50 -8.04 -16.65
CA HIS A 235 16.77 -7.19 -17.60
C HIS A 235 17.21 -5.71 -17.60
N LYS A 236 18.36 -5.38 -17.00
CA LYS A 236 18.86 -4.01 -16.86
C LYS A 236 19.02 -3.21 -18.16
N ASP A 237 19.14 -3.92 -19.31
CA ASP A 237 19.36 -3.32 -20.62
C ASP A 237 18.06 -3.14 -21.45
N ARG A 238 16.90 -3.27 -20.81
CA ARG A 238 15.58 -3.09 -21.44
C ARG A 238 14.54 -2.65 -20.40
N PRO A 239 13.45 -2.00 -20.81
CA PRO A 239 12.42 -1.59 -19.87
C PRO A 239 11.77 -2.80 -19.19
N PHE A 240 11.57 -2.67 -17.88
CA PHE A 240 10.89 -3.70 -17.10
C PHE A 240 9.80 -3.10 -16.20
N PHE A 241 8.82 -3.94 -15.87
CA PHE A 241 7.78 -3.67 -14.90
C PHE A 241 7.82 -4.74 -13.81
N ILE A 242 7.92 -4.31 -12.56
CA ILE A 242 7.83 -5.20 -11.40
C ILE A 242 6.64 -4.79 -10.53
N TYR A 243 5.68 -5.70 -10.38
CA TYR A 243 4.69 -5.64 -9.32
C TYR A 243 5.29 -6.34 -8.10
N TYR A 244 5.99 -5.54 -7.25
CA TYR A 244 6.60 -5.99 -5.99
C TYR A 244 5.54 -5.97 -4.90
N SER A 245 4.76 -7.03 -4.89
CA SER A 245 3.54 -7.21 -4.12
C SER A 245 3.85 -7.86 -2.77
N LEU A 246 4.17 -7.03 -1.79
CA LEU A 246 4.58 -7.49 -0.48
C LEU A 246 3.47 -8.27 0.23
N ASN A 247 3.86 -9.23 1.07
CA ASN A 247 2.97 -9.87 2.04
C ASN A 247 3.08 -9.24 3.43
N THR A 248 3.93 -8.24 3.56
CA THR A 248 4.22 -7.51 4.80
C THR A 248 3.46 -6.17 4.81
N PRO A 249 3.03 -5.71 5.97
CA PRO A 249 3.08 -6.31 7.31
C PRO A 249 1.84 -7.16 7.68
N HIS A 250 1.18 -7.83 6.74
CA HIS A 250 0.05 -8.72 7.03
C HIS A 250 0.46 -9.85 8.01
N TRP A 251 -0.43 -10.22 8.93
CA TRP A 251 -0.16 -11.36 9.81
C TRP A 251 0.14 -12.67 9.03
N PRO A 252 0.95 -13.61 9.62
CA PRO A 252 1.55 -13.61 10.95
C PRO A 252 2.71 -12.60 11.04
N TYR A 253 2.76 -11.85 12.15
CA TYR A 253 3.80 -10.85 12.39
C TYR A 253 5.13 -11.52 12.71
N GLN A 254 5.86 -11.88 11.67
CA GLN A 254 7.15 -12.58 11.72
C GLN A 254 8.24 -11.64 11.21
N GLY A 255 8.57 -10.64 12.01
CA GLY A 255 9.68 -9.73 11.73
C GLY A 255 11.03 -10.44 11.76
N ASP A 256 12.03 -9.78 11.21
CA ASP A 256 13.43 -10.23 11.31
C ASP A 256 13.86 -10.22 12.78
N PRO A 257 14.60 -11.23 13.28
CA PRO A 257 14.99 -11.33 14.68
C PRO A 257 15.67 -10.08 15.24
N HIS A 258 16.55 -9.43 14.47
CA HIS A 258 17.25 -8.22 14.95
C HIS A 258 16.28 -7.02 15.14
N TRP A 259 15.25 -6.88 14.28
CA TRP A 259 14.22 -5.87 14.46
C TRP A 259 13.31 -6.17 15.65
N ILE A 260 12.98 -7.45 15.88
CA ILE A 260 12.22 -7.87 17.07
C ILE A 260 12.96 -7.48 18.34
N GLU A 261 14.27 -7.77 18.42
CA GLU A 261 15.12 -7.40 19.56
C GLU A 261 15.15 -5.88 19.77
N GLN A 262 15.37 -5.08 18.72
CA GLN A 262 15.35 -3.62 18.79
C GLN A 262 14.03 -3.06 19.31
N TYR A 263 12.88 -3.58 18.88
CA TYR A 263 11.58 -3.10 19.32
C TYR A 263 11.27 -3.52 20.78
N GLN A 264 11.80 -4.63 21.24
CA GLN A 264 11.73 -5.03 22.65
C GLN A 264 12.53 -4.08 23.54
N ASP A 265 13.71 -3.66 23.10
CA ASP A 265 14.60 -2.76 23.84
C ASP A 265 14.00 -1.35 24.03
N ILE A 266 13.25 -0.85 23.07
CA ILE A 266 12.57 0.46 23.15
C ILE A 266 11.20 0.39 23.83
N HIS A 267 10.82 -0.77 24.38
CA HIS A 267 9.63 -0.98 25.20
C HIS A 267 8.30 -0.57 24.56
N ILE A 268 8.13 -0.82 23.26
CA ILE A 268 6.83 -0.66 22.61
C ILE A 268 5.93 -1.82 23.01
N SER A 269 4.67 -1.50 23.36
CA SER A 269 3.72 -2.51 23.84
C SER A 269 3.28 -3.46 22.71
N TYR A 270 3.13 -4.75 23.08
CA TYR A 270 2.53 -5.77 22.21
C TYR A 270 1.07 -5.41 21.82
N PRO A 271 0.64 -5.65 20.59
CA PRO A 271 1.37 -6.28 19.46
C PRO A 271 2.09 -5.26 18.54
N ARG A 272 2.17 -3.98 18.91
CA ARG A 272 2.81 -2.93 18.14
C ARG A 272 4.31 -3.18 17.93
N ASP A 273 4.98 -3.80 18.92
CA ASP A 273 6.40 -4.19 18.86
C ASP A 273 6.69 -5.18 17.73
N ILE A 274 5.96 -6.32 17.68
CA ILE A 274 6.15 -7.34 16.62
C ILE A 274 5.68 -6.86 15.25
N TYR A 275 4.63 -6.06 15.20
CA TYR A 275 4.18 -5.42 13.96
C TYR A 275 5.20 -4.40 13.46
N GLY A 276 5.71 -3.53 14.34
CA GLY A 276 6.73 -2.54 14.01
C GLY A 276 8.02 -3.18 13.51
N ALA A 277 8.46 -4.26 14.15
CA ALA A 277 9.60 -5.06 13.69
C ALA A 277 9.38 -5.60 12.26
N PHE A 278 8.15 -6.00 11.94
CA PHE A 278 7.81 -6.51 10.61
C PHE A 278 7.76 -5.40 9.55
N VAL A 279 7.25 -4.21 9.90
CA VAL A 279 7.30 -3.02 9.02
C VAL A 279 8.73 -2.56 8.76
N SER A 280 9.60 -2.54 9.79
CA SER A 280 11.00 -2.13 9.61
C SER A 280 11.80 -3.17 8.81
N ALA A 281 11.50 -4.46 8.98
CA ALA A 281 12.05 -5.51 8.13
C ALA A 281 11.64 -5.33 6.65
N GLN A 282 10.40 -4.94 6.39
CA GLN A 282 9.92 -4.57 5.06
C GLN A 282 10.70 -3.37 4.49
N ASP A 283 10.80 -2.30 5.27
CA ASP A 283 11.46 -1.06 4.86
C ASP A 283 12.94 -1.29 4.52
N GLU A 284 13.65 -2.10 5.31
CA GLU A 284 15.02 -2.50 5.02
C GLU A 284 15.16 -3.21 3.66
N ARG A 285 14.22 -4.10 3.32
CA ARG A 285 14.21 -4.80 2.01
C ARG A 285 13.89 -3.85 0.87
N ILE A 286 13.01 -2.87 1.09
CA ILE A 286 12.80 -1.77 0.14
C ILE A 286 14.11 -1.00 -0.07
N GLY A 287 14.82 -0.65 1.00
CA GLY A 287 16.13 0.03 0.91
C GLY A 287 17.16 -0.76 0.10
N LYS A 288 17.25 -2.07 0.30
CA LYS A 288 18.14 -2.96 -0.46
C LYS A 288 17.76 -3.05 -1.95
N LEU A 289 16.44 -3.04 -2.26
CA LEU A 289 15.95 -3.00 -3.64
C LEU A 289 16.35 -1.68 -4.33
N LEU A 290 16.15 -0.55 -3.66
CA LEU A 290 16.54 0.77 -4.16
C LEU A 290 18.04 0.88 -4.37
N ALA A 291 18.85 0.37 -3.43
CA ALA A 291 20.30 0.33 -3.56
C ALA A 291 20.77 -0.49 -4.79
N THR A 292 20.03 -1.54 -5.15
CA THR A 292 20.32 -2.29 -6.39
C THR A 292 20.11 -1.43 -7.64
N LEU A 293 19.04 -0.64 -7.69
CA LEU A 293 18.80 0.30 -8.80
C LEU A 293 19.87 1.39 -8.85
N GLU A 294 20.30 1.91 -7.70
CA GLU A 294 21.37 2.91 -7.59
C GLU A 294 22.71 2.33 -8.09
N GLN A 295 23.09 1.13 -7.65
CA GLN A 295 24.33 0.45 -8.08
C GLN A 295 24.35 0.16 -9.58
N LEU A 296 23.21 -0.14 -10.17
CA LEU A 296 23.07 -0.39 -11.60
C LEU A 296 22.84 0.89 -12.41
N GLN A 297 22.80 2.05 -11.78
CA GLN A 297 22.51 3.36 -12.40
C GLN A 297 21.14 3.39 -13.11
N LEU A 298 20.15 2.69 -12.56
CA LEU A 298 18.79 2.60 -13.09
C LEU A 298 17.79 3.48 -12.34
N ILE A 299 18.16 3.99 -11.17
CA ILE A 299 17.23 4.69 -10.26
C ILE A 299 16.56 5.90 -10.91
N ASP A 300 17.32 6.70 -11.67
CA ASP A 300 16.84 7.91 -12.31
C ASP A 300 15.95 7.62 -13.54
N ASN A 301 16.04 6.40 -14.09
CA ASN A 301 15.18 5.91 -15.17
C ASN A 301 14.15 4.88 -14.65
N THR A 302 13.67 5.04 -13.42
CA THR A 302 12.69 4.13 -12.83
C THR A 302 11.59 4.91 -12.11
N ILE A 303 10.34 4.68 -12.51
CA ILE A 303 9.16 5.13 -11.79
C ILE A 303 8.92 4.15 -10.65
N ILE A 304 8.91 4.66 -9.41
CA ILE A 304 8.68 3.86 -8.21
C ILE A 304 7.41 4.35 -7.54
N ILE A 305 6.44 3.46 -7.37
CA ILE A 305 5.19 3.73 -6.65
C ILE A 305 5.18 2.86 -5.39
N PHE A 306 4.94 3.47 -4.24
CA PHE A 306 4.63 2.77 -3.00
C PHE A 306 3.17 3.02 -2.63
N GLN A 307 2.42 1.98 -2.25
CA GLN A 307 1.06 2.08 -1.73
C GLN A 307 0.70 0.86 -0.90
N SER A 308 -0.16 1.03 0.14
CA SER A 308 -0.81 -0.09 0.82
C SER A 308 -2.10 -0.52 0.10
N ASP A 309 -2.44 -1.81 0.19
CA ASP A 309 -3.66 -2.34 -0.44
C ASP A 309 -4.94 -1.98 0.32
N ASN A 310 -4.87 -1.82 1.63
CA ASN A 310 -5.94 -1.33 2.52
C ASN A 310 -5.36 -0.87 3.86
N GLY A 311 -6.19 -0.39 4.77
CA GLY A 311 -5.77 -0.03 6.11
C GLY A 311 -5.33 -1.25 6.95
N HIS A 312 -4.72 -0.98 8.11
CA HIS A 312 -4.19 -2.01 9.02
C HIS A 312 -5.26 -2.99 9.51
N SER A 313 -4.83 -4.22 9.84
CA SER A 313 -5.71 -5.26 10.38
C SER A 313 -5.84 -5.17 11.90
N VAL A 314 -7.07 -5.43 12.39
CA VAL A 314 -7.41 -5.55 13.83
C VAL A 314 -8.08 -6.89 14.14
N GLU A 315 -7.88 -7.89 13.28
CA GLU A 315 -8.41 -9.23 13.48
C GLU A 315 -7.73 -9.94 14.65
N GLU A 316 -8.38 -10.97 15.22
CA GLU A 316 -7.79 -11.81 16.25
C GLU A 316 -6.45 -12.39 15.82
N ARG A 317 -6.33 -12.82 14.56
CA ARG A 317 -5.08 -13.36 13.98
C ARG A 317 -3.98 -12.32 13.82
N ALA A 318 -4.35 -11.04 13.80
CA ALA A 318 -3.45 -9.88 13.87
C ALA A 318 -3.28 -9.39 15.31
N HIS A 319 -3.54 -10.25 16.31
CA HIS A 319 -3.47 -9.92 17.73
C HIS A 319 -4.31 -8.69 18.13
N PHE A 320 -5.45 -8.49 17.45
CA PHE A 320 -6.36 -7.35 17.59
C PHE A 320 -5.75 -5.98 17.23
N GLY A 321 -4.65 -5.96 16.47
CA GLY A 321 -4.05 -4.73 15.98
C GLY A 321 -2.53 -4.77 15.94
N GLY A 322 -1.92 -3.62 15.90
CA GLY A 322 -0.48 -3.42 15.74
C GLY A 322 -0.20 -2.25 14.79
N GLY A 323 -1.01 -2.13 13.73
CA GLY A 323 -0.99 -0.99 12.83
C GLY A 323 -1.70 0.25 13.37
N ASN A 324 -1.55 1.37 12.67
CA ASN A 324 -2.07 2.67 13.06
C ASN A 324 -2.61 3.44 11.85
N ALA A 325 -3.84 3.93 11.95
CA ALA A 325 -4.45 4.80 10.95
C ALA A 325 -4.26 6.31 11.25
N GLY A 326 -3.45 6.68 12.22
CA GLY A 326 -3.28 8.07 12.65
C GLY A 326 -4.56 8.61 13.31
N ILE A 327 -5.07 9.72 12.78
CA ILE A 327 -6.30 10.36 13.27
C ILE A 327 -7.58 9.74 12.67
N TYR A 328 -7.44 8.82 11.72
CA TYR A 328 -8.55 8.27 10.95
C TYR A 328 -9.20 7.09 11.67
N ARG A 329 -10.53 7.08 11.67
CA ARG A 329 -11.34 6.00 12.24
C ARG A 329 -11.32 4.77 11.36
N GLY A 330 -11.42 3.60 11.98
CA GLY A 330 -11.60 2.33 11.30
C GLY A 330 -10.28 1.65 10.92
N ALA A 331 -10.42 0.49 10.28
CA ALA A 331 -9.34 -0.41 9.90
C ALA A 331 -9.80 -1.30 8.75
N LYS A 332 -8.95 -2.23 8.30
CA LYS A 332 -9.27 -3.27 7.31
C LYS A 332 -10.67 -3.84 7.51
N ARG A 333 -11.42 -4.09 6.45
CA ARG A 333 -12.81 -4.56 6.39
C ARG A 333 -13.86 -3.48 6.70
N GLY A 334 -13.50 -2.36 7.33
CA GLY A 334 -14.35 -1.18 7.46
C GLY A 334 -14.15 -0.21 6.29
N LEU A 335 -15.14 0.63 5.99
CA LEU A 335 -15.05 1.65 4.94
C LEU A 335 -14.85 3.07 5.50
N PHE A 336 -14.64 3.22 6.81
CA PHE A 336 -14.15 4.46 7.40
C PHE A 336 -12.75 4.78 6.88
N GLU A 337 -12.32 6.02 7.03
CA GLU A 337 -11.04 6.50 6.47
C GLU A 337 -9.88 5.55 6.78
N GLY A 338 -9.72 5.10 8.03
CA GLY A 338 -8.63 4.20 8.44
C GLY A 338 -8.63 2.82 7.76
N GLY A 339 -9.73 2.42 7.11
CA GLY A 339 -9.81 1.18 6.33
C GLY A 339 -9.45 1.33 4.86
N ILE A 340 -9.61 2.54 4.29
CA ILE A 340 -9.45 2.77 2.84
C ILE A 340 -8.51 3.92 2.48
N ARG A 341 -8.21 4.85 3.39
CA ARG A 341 -7.20 5.89 3.19
C ARG A 341 -5.83 5.32 3.55
N VAL A 342 -4.95 5.25 2.57
CA VAL A 342 -3.71 4.48 2.65
C VAL A 342 -2.50 5.34 2.33
N PRO A 343 -1.30 4.97 2.85
CA PRO A 343 -0.08 5.64 2.45
C PRO A 343 0.20 5.40 0.98
N SER A 344 0.63 6.44 0.27
CA SER A 344 1.02 6.33 -1.13
C SER A 344 2.02 7.41 -1.53
N ILE A 345 3.02 7.00 -2.29
CA ILE A 345 4.13 7.82 -2.75
C ILE A 345 4.42 7.45 -4.20
N ILE A 346 4.78 8.44 -5.02
CA ILE A 346 5.42 8.21 -6.32
C ILE A 346 6.76 8.94 -6.35
N CYS A 347 7.78 8.26 -6.86
CA CYS A 347 9.12 8.80 -7.04
C CYS A 347 9.61 8.51 -8.46
N TRP A 348 10.12 9.52 -9.14
CA TRP A 348 10.84 9.41 -10.41
C TRP A 348 11.87 10.55 -10.45
N PRO A 349 13.09 10.30 -9.97
CA PRO A 349 14.08 11.34 -9.75
C PRO A 349 14.38 12.15 -11.00
N GLY A 350 14.42 13.47 -10.86
CA GLY A 350 14.71 14.40 -11.96
C GLY A 350 13.60 14.62 -12.97
N VAL A 351 12.44 13.90 -12.85
CA VAL A 351 11.31 14.00 -13.78
C VAL A 351 10.05 14.55 -13.12
N ILE A 352 9.69 14.05 -11.95
CA ILE A 352 8.58 14.60 -11.16
C ILE A 352 9.12 15.45 -10.01
N PRO A 353 8.30 16.35 -9.43
CA PRO A 353 8.69 17.14 -8.27
C PRO A 353 9.15 16.29 -7.10
N GLU A 354 10.13 16.76 -6.34
CA GLU A 354 10.67 16.11 -5.16
C GLU A 354 10.19 16.80 -3.88
N ASN A 355 10.06 16.04 -2.79
CA ASN A 355 9.64 16.51 -1.46
C ASN A 355 8.32 17.29 -1.48
N GLU A 356 7.36 16.81 -2.23
CA GLU A 356 6.07 17.45 -2.44
C GLU A 356 4.92 16.66 -1.82
N ILE A 357 3.92 17.37 -1.32
CA ILE A 357 2.70 16.79 -0.73
C ILE A 357 1.50 17.17 -1.59
N ARG A 358 0.64 16.20 -1.87
CA ARG A 358 -0.61 16.38 -2.60
C ARG A 358 -1.79 16.01 -1.72
N ASN A 359 -2.74 16.95 -1.61
CA ASN A 359 -3.92 16.82 -0.76
C ASN A 359 -5.20 16.54 -1.54
N GLN A 360 -5.11 16.39 -2.85
CA GLN A 360 -6.24 16.08 -3.70
C GLN A 360 -6.69 14.63 -3.49
N MET A 361 -7.99 14.41 -3.62
CA MET A 361 -8.60 13.10 -3.57
C MET A 361 -8.21 12.28 -4.81
N VAL A 362 -7.49 11.17 -4.62
CA VAL A 362 -7.04 10.24 -5.65
C VAL A 362 -7.31 8.80 -5.23
N HIS A 363 -7.33 7.87 -6.18
CA HIS A 363 -7.76 6.50 -5.94
C HIS A 363 -6.77 5.48 -6.53
N GLY A 364 -6.62 4.31 -5.91
CA GLY A 364 -5.67 3.29 -6.39
C GLY A 364 -5.94 2.76 -7.80
N ILE A 365 -7.17 2.96 -8.33
CA ILE A 365 -7.47 2.65 -9.74
C ILE A 365 -6.85 3.64 -10.72
N ASP A 366 -6.36 4.78 -10.24
CA ASP A 366 -5.79 5.85 -11.09
C ASP A 366 -4.36 5.51 -11.53
N TRP A 367 -3.70 4.56 -10.88
CA TRP A 367 -2.33 4.22 -11.24
C TRP A 367 -2.17 3.67 -12.65
N LEU A 368 -3.10 2.83 -13.13
CA LEU A 368 -3.01 2.33 -14.49
C LEU A 368 -3.09 3.46 -15.54
N PRO A 369 -4.14 4.30 -15.58
CA PRO A 369 -4.18 5.40 -16.56
C PRO A 369 -3.04 6.42 -16.36
N THR A 370 -2.57 6.64 -15.14
CA THR A 370 -1.42 7.51 -14.86
C THR A 370 -0.12 6.95 -15.47
N LEU A 371 0.15 5.67 -15.27
CA LEU A 371 1.32 5.04 -15.89
C LEU A 371 1.23 5.04 -17.41
N LEU A 372 0.06 4.80 -17.98
CA LEU A 372 -0.12 4.85 -19.44
C LEU A 372 0.23 6.24 -19.99
N GLU A 373 -0.19 7.30 -19.32
CA GLU A 373 0.16 8.68 -19.71
C GLU A 373 1.64 8.97 -19.51
N LEU A 374 2.23 8.62 -18.34
CA LEU A 374 3.66 8.83 -18.07
C LEU A 374 4.58 8.07 -19.05
N LEU A 375 4.14 6.92 -19.53
CA LEU A 375 4.87 6.08 -20.48
C LEU A 375 4.55 6.39 -21.95
N GLY A 376 3.64 7.33 -22.23
CA GLY A 376 3.21 7.66 -23.58
C GLY A 376 2.53 6.50 -24.32
N LEU A 377 1.85 5.62 -23.59
CA LEU A 377 1.20 4.43 -24.16
C LEU A 377 -0.26 4.70 -24.48
N ASP A 378 -0.65 4.44 -25.71
CA ASP A 378 -2.04 4.54 -26.16
C ASP A 378 -2.88 3.39 -25.59
N TYR A 379 -3.99 3.74 -24.96
CA TYR A 379 -4.98 2.79 -24.46
C TYR A 379 -6.37 3.45 -24.45
N PRO A 380 -7.44 2.70 -24.76
CA PRO A 380 -8.81 3.23 -24.72
C PRO A 380 -9.22 3.53 -23.26
N MET A 381 -8.97 4.76 -22.82
CA MET A 381 -9.16 5.22 -21.44
C MET A 381 -10.62 5.09 -20.96
N GLU A 382 -11.60 5.11 -21.89
CA GLU A 382 -13.03 4.90 -21.59
C GLU A 382 -13.35 3.49 -21.07
N LYS A 383 -12.42 2.56 -21.20
CA LYS A 383 -12.52 1.22 -20.59
C LYS A 383 -12.13 1.16 -19.13
N LEU A 384 -11.52 2.23 -18.61
CA LEU A 384 -11.07 2.34 -17.24
C LEU A 384 -12.05 3.18 -16.41
N ASP A 385 -12.16 2.90 -15.11
CA ASP A 385 -12.87 3.77 -14.17
C ASP A 385 -11.90 4.80 -13.56
N GLY A 386 -10.61 4.44 -13.45
CA GLY A 386 -9.53 5.33 -13.00
C GLY A 386 -9.25 6.43 -14.01
N LYS A 387 -8.64 7.49 -13.54
CA LYS A 387 -8.26 8.66 -14.32
C LYS A 387 -6.79 9.00 -14.06
N SER A 388 -6.10 9.53 -15.06
CA SER A 388 -4.73 9.96 -14.84
C SER A 388 -4.64 11.10 -13.82
N ILE A 389 -3.68 11.01 -12.93
CA ILE A 389 -3.35 12.00 -11.91
C ILE A 389 -2.01 12.70 -12.18
N THR A 390 -1.51 12.63 -13.41
CA THR A 390 -0.24 13.28 -13.82
C THR A 390 -0.23 14.76 -13.50
N GLY A 391 -1.37 15.46 -13.74
CA GLY A 391 -1.52 16.87 -13.39
C GLY A 391 -1.34 17.13 -11.89
N ILE A 392 -1.89 16.27 -11.03
CA ILE A 392 -1.74 16.37 -9.56
C ILE A 392 -0.29 16.09 -9.16
N ILE A 393 0.36 15.07 -9.76
CA ILE A 393 1.77 14.79 -9.50
C ILE A 393 2.61 16.05 -9.77
N GLN A 394 2.36 16.75 -10.88
CA GLN A 394 3.12 17.93 -11.28
C GLN A 394 2.82 19.19 -10.47
N SER A 395 1.59 19.37 -9.99
CA SER A 395 1.16 20.62 -9.36
C SER A 395 0.12 20.38 -8.26
N ASP A 396 0.31 21.09 -7.15
CA ASP A 396 -0.66 21.17 -6.06
C ASP A 396 -1.91 22.00 -6.41
N LEU A 397 -1.83 22.78 -7.51
CA LEU A 397 -2.95 23.58 -8.03
C LEU A 397 -3.90 22.76 -8.93
N ALA A 398 -3.51 21.54 -9.32
CA ALA A 398 -4.37 20.69 -10.12
C ALA A 398 -5.55 20.18 -9.30
N GLU A 399 -6.73 20.19 -9.88
CA GLU A 399 -7.93 19.64 -9.24
C GLU A 399 -7.95 18.10 -9.31
N SER A 400 -8.65 17.47 -8.36
CA SER A 400 -8.92 16.04 -8.43
C SER A 400 -9.71 15.70 -9.70
N PRO A 401 -9.31 14.66 -10.45
CA PRO A 401 -10.11 14.20 -11.59
C PRO A 401 -11.43 13.55 -11.16
N HIS A 402 -11.60 13.27 -9.85
CA HIS A 402 -12.78 12.64 -9.29
C HIS A 402 -13.63 13.66 -8.53
N GLU A 403 -14.84 13.90 -9.02
CA GLU A 403 -15.87 14.61 -8.26
C GLU A 403 -16.47 13.72 -7.17
N VAL A 404 -16.61 12.41 -7.45
CA VAL A 404 -17.23 11.42 -6.57
C VAL A 404 -16.44 10.11 -6.62
N LEU A 405 -16.26 9.48 -5.47
CA LEU A 405 -15.72 8.13 -5.33
C LEU A 405 -16.73 7.20 -4.65
N PHE A 406 -16.63 5.91 -4.98
CA PHE A 406 -17.55 4.87 -4.52
C PHE A 406 -16.80 3.67 -3.99
N TRP A 407 -17.33 3.06 -2.91
CA TRP A 407 -16.89 1.78 -2.37
C TRP A 407 -18.10 0.92 -2.08
N GLU A 408 -17.97 -0.36 -2.33
CA GLU A 408 -18.97 -1.35 -1.99
C GLU A 408 -18.31 -2.64 -1.54
N ARG A 409 -18.86 -3.25 -0.50
CA ARG A 409 -18.52 -4.59 -0.05
C ARG A 409 -19.77 -5.45 0.02
N THR A 410 -19.70 -6.66 -0.52
CA THR A 410 -20.79 -7.64 -0.47
C THR A 410 -21.11 -8.05 0.96
N TYR A 411 -20.09 -8.16 1.82
CA TYR A 411 -20.29 -8.47 3.23
C TYR A 411 -21.11 -7.39 3.93
N ARG A 412 -22.30 -7.77 4.43
CA ARG A 412 -23.31 -6.92 5.06
C ARG A 412 -23.79 -5.76 4.17
N ASN A 413 -23.65 -5.86 2.86
CA ASN A 413 -24.09 -4.83 1.91
C ASN A 413 -23.59 -3.42 2.25
N GLN A 414 -22.33 -3.30 2.67
CA GLN A 414 -21.73 -2.00 2.96
C GLN A 414 -21.47 -1.24 1.67
N TRP A 415 -21.78 0.07 1.69
CA TRP A 415 -21.37 0.96 0.63
C TRP A 415 -21.05 2.35 1.16
N VAL A 416 -20.23 3.07 0.43
CA VAL A 416 -19.81 4.44 0.72
C VAL A 416 -19.78 5.25 -0.56
N VAL A 417 -20.21 6.51 -0.44
CA VAL A 417 -20.04 7.55 -1.46
C VAL A 417 -19.33 8.72 -0.83
N ARG A 418 -18.29 9.22 -1.50
CA ARG A 418 -17.64 10.47 -1.10
C ARG A 418 -17.74 11.49 -2.23
N LYS A 419 -18.21 12.69 -1.91
CA LYS A 419 -18.24 13.87 -2.79
C LYS A 419 -17.72 15.09 -2.05
N GLY A 420 -16.57 15.60 -2.47
CA GLY A 420 -15.88 16.66 -1.73
C GLY A 420 -15.63 16.23 -0.27
N PRO A 421 -16.01 17.06 0.74
CA PRO A 421 -15.83 16.71 2.15
C PRO A 421 -16.86 15.69 2.66
N TRP A 422 -18.00 15.53 1.96
CA TRP A 422 -19.10 14.71 2.42
C TRP A 422 -18.90 13.24 2.09
N LYS A 423 -19.05 12.39 3.09
CA LYS A 423 -18.93 10.94 2.97
C LYS A 423 -20.10 10.24 3.64
N LEU A 424 -20.91 9.54 2.83
CA LEU A 424 -22.11 8.84 3.28
C LEU A 424 -21.86 7.33 3.27
N TYR A 425 -22.20 6.69 4.38
CA TYR A 425 -22.11 5.25 4.60
C TYR A 425 -23.48 4.63 4.74
N ALA A 426 -23.64 3.43 4.22
CA ALA A 426 -24.72 2.54 4.60
C ALA A 426 -24.17 1.21 5.11
N ASN A 427 -24.85 0.65 6.12
CA ASN A 427 -24.45 -0.56 6.81
C ASN A 427 -23.00 -0.48 7.34
N ALA A 428 -22.67 0.67 7.95
CA ALA A 428 -21.33 0.95 8.45
C ALA A 428 -20.87 -0.11 9.46
N ILE A 429 -19.64 -0.53 9.33
CA ILE A 429 -18.99 -1.47 10.25
C ILE A 429 -17.77 -0.79 10.85
N ASP A 430 -17.69 -0.78 12.17
CA ASP A 430 -16.49 -0.49 12.91
C ASP A 430 -16.03 -1.71 13.71
N HIS A 431 -14.78 -1.73 14.13
CA HIS A 431 -14.22 -2.85 14.83
C HIS A 431 -14.48 -2.74 16.34
N PRO A 432 -14.66 -3.88 17.05
CA PRO A 432 -14.78 -3.89 18.50
C PRO A 432 -13.60 -3.18 19.17
N GLY A 433 -13.91 -2.30 20.12
CA GLY A 433 -12.88 -1.56 20.86
C GLY A 433 -12.39 -0.27 20.21
N MET A 434 -12.83 0.08 18.98
CA MET A 434 -12.56 1.39 18.35
C MET A 434 -13.65 2.40 18.73
N HIS A 435 -14.78 2.38 18.03
CA HIS A 435 -15.94 3.19 18.35
C HIS A 435 -17.20 2.33 18.22
N GLU A 436 -18.03 2.29 19.27
CA GLU A 436 -19.30 1.59 19.19
C GLU A 436 -20.30 2.43 18.38
N LEU A 437 -20.73 1.87 17.26
CA LEU A 437 -21.81 2.43 16.46
C LEU A 437 -23.17 2.10 17.08
N SER A 438 -24.04 3.09 17.25
CA SER A 438 -25.45 2.87 17.51
C SER A 438 -26.09 2.12 16.33
N GLN A 439 -27.29 1.57 16.50
CA GLN A 439 -28.01 0.94 15.40
C GLN A 439 -28.27 1.93 14.25
N GLN A 440 -28.66 3.17 14.58
CA GLN A 440 -28.89 4.23 13.60
C GLN A 440 -27.61 4.56 12.82
N ASP A 441 -26.46 4.69 13.51
CA ASP A 441 -25.18 4.98 12.87
C ASP A 441 -24.69 3.85 11.96
N ARG A 442 -25.06 2.61 12.29
CA ARG A 442 -24.80 1.46 11.42
C ARG A 442 -25.63 1.52 10.15
N GLU A 443 -26.91 1.86 10.25
CA GLU A 443 -27.81 1.91 9.10
C GLU A 443 -27.39 2.99 8.12
N LEU A 444 -27.10 4.20 8.62
CA LEU A 444 -26.70 5.34 7.82
C LEU A 444 -25.85 6.32 8.63
N PHE A 445 -24.70 6.70 8.07
CA PHE A 445 -23.75 7.64 8.69
C PHE A 445 -23.27 8.66 7.68
N LEU A 446 -23.37 9.95 7.99
CA LEU A 446 -22.85 11.04 7.17
C LEU A 446 -21.74 11.76 7.93
N ALA A 447 -20.54 11.83 7.34
CA ALA A 447 -19.42 12.61 7.86
C ALA A 447 -19.09 13.81 6.97
N ASN A 448 -18.56 14.88 7.59
CA ASN A 448 -17.86 15.96 6.92
C ASN A 448 -16.36 15.86 7.24
N LEU A 449 -15.56 15.38 6.31
CA LEU A 449 -14.14 15.07 6.52
C LEU A 449 -13.23 16.31 6.69
N ASP A 450 -13.69 17.50 6.28
CA ASP A 450 -12.92 18.73 6.48
C ASP A 450 -13.02 19.21 7.94
N GLU A 451 -14.16 18.95 8.59
CA GLU A 451 -14.42 19.34 9.99
C GLU A 451 -14.13 18.20 10.97
N ASP A 452 -14.40 16.96 10.56
CA ASP A 452 -14.26 15.75 11.38
C ASP A 452 -13.56 14.62 10.58
N PRO A 453 -12.25 14.71 10.35
CA PRO A 453 -11.50 13.66 9.64
C PRO A 453 -11.46 12.32 10.40
N GLY A 454 -11.78 12.34 11.70
CA GLY A 454 -11.91 11.14 12.55
C GLY A 454 -13.29 10.46 12.47
N GLU A 455 -14.24 11.04 11.73
CA GLU A 455 -15.57 10.48 11.50
C GLU A 455 -16.29 10.09 12.81
N THR A 456 -16.28 11.01 13.77
CA THR A 456 -16.82 10.79 15.13
C THR A 456 -18.29 11.21 15.24
N ILE A 457 -18.75 12.12 14.36
CA ILE A 457 -20.07 12.75 14.42
C ILE A 457 -20.91 12.31 13.22
N ASN A 458 -22.09 11.76 13.50
CA ASN A 458 -23.05 11.41 12.46
C ASN A 458 -24.00 12.59 12.17
N LEU A 459 -23.86 13.18 10.99
CA LEU A 459 -24.61 14.34 10.52
C LEU A 459 -25.86 13.98 9.66
N VAL A 460 -26.26 12.72 9.64
CA VAL A 460 -27.33 12.21 8.75
C VAL A 460 -28.69 12.94 8.93
N ASN A 461 -29.00 13.37 10.16
CA ASN A 461 -30.25 14.07 10.46
C ASN A 461 -30.15 15.58 10.19
N ASP A 462 -28.95 16.14 10.19
CA ASP A 462 -28.71 17.58 10.04
C ASP A 462 -28.70 18.03 8.58
N PHE A 463 -28.33 17.11 7.67
CA PHE A 463 -28.15 17.39 6.23
C PHE A 463 -28.89 16.40 5.32
N PRO A 464 -30.26 16.30 5.41
CA PRO A 464 -31.02 15.33 4.64
C PRO A 464 -30.91 15.48 3.11
N ASP A 465 -30.75 16.70 2.59
CA ASP A 465 -30.60 16.94 1.16
C ASP A 465 -29.26 16.39 0.62
N ILE A 466 -28.18 16.49 1.41
CA ILE A 466 -26.90 15.90 1.08
C ILE A 466 -26.99 14.38 1.07
N VAL A 467 -27.66 13.81 2.06
CA VAL A 467 -27.90 12.36 2.16
C VAL A 467 -28.61 11.84 0.91
N GLU A 468 -29.71 12.48 0.50
CA GLU A 468 -30.48 12.06 -0.69
C GLU A 468 -29.67 12.22 -1.99
N ASN A 469 -28.89 13.29 -2.12
CA ASN A 469 -28.01 13.49 -3.26
C ASN A 469 -26.97 12.35 -3.37
N LEU A 470 -26.27 12.02 -2.26
CA LEU A 470 -25.24 10.99 -2.24
C LEU A 470 -25.83 9.58 -2.48
N LYS A 471 -27.01 9.28 -1.93
CA LYS A 471 -27.75 8.04 -2.26
C LYS A 471 -28.07 7.93 -3.74
N ALA A 472 -28.56 9.03 -4.35
CA ALA A 472 -28.87 9.04 -5.79
C ALA A 472 -27.63 8.77 -6.64
N LEU A 473 -26.47 9.37 -6.29
CA LEU A 473 -25.20 9.13 -6.97
C LEU A 473 -24.76 7.66 -6.85
N TYR A 474 -24.88 7.07 -5.65
CA TYR A 474 -24.57 5.64 -5.47
C TYR A 474 -25.48 4.74 -6.34
N MET A 475 -26.78 4.99 -6.35
CA MET A 475 -27.71 4.19 -7.14
C MET A 475 -27.43 4.31 -8.64
N GLN A 476 -27.05 5.49 -9.12
CA GLN A 476 -26.64 5.70 -10.51
C GLN A 476 -25.37 4.93 -10.85
N TRP A 477 -24.34 5.01 -10.00
CA TRP A 477 -23.10 4.25 -10.15
C TRP A 477 -23.37 2.76 -10.12
N LYS A 478 -24.14 2.25 -9.16
CA LYS A 478 -24.50 0.84 -9.05
C LYS A 478 -25.18 0.30 -10.32
N LYS A 479 -26.08 1.10 -10.90
CA LYS A 479 -26.74 0.76 -12.18
C LYS A 479 -25.75 0.71 -13.34
N SER A 480 -24.69 1.53 -13.33
CA SER A 480 -23.65 1.53 -14.36
C SER A 480 -22.77 0.29 -14.36
N LEU A 481 -22.67 -0.43 -13.24
CA LEU A 481 -21.91 -1.67 -13.13
C LEU A 481 -22.55 -2.85 -13.86
N GLN A 482 -23.84 -2.76 -14.18
CA GLN A 482 -24.61 -3.81 -14.85
C GLN A 482 -24.52 -3.74 -16.40
N ARG A 483 -23.82 -2.75 -16.92
CA ARG A 483 -23.56 -2.54 -18.34
C ARG A 483 -22.13 -2.94 -18.70
#